data_529cb317d82bce834f81bdebb6a1c1a2
#
_entry.id   529cb317d82bce834f81bdebb6a1c1a2
#
_cell.length_a   1.000
_cell.length_b   1.000
_cell.length_c   1.000
_cell.angle_alpha   90.00
_cell.angle_beta   90.00
_cell.angle_gamma   90.00
#
_symmetry.space_group_name_H-M   'P 1'
#
loop_
_entity.id
_entity.type
_entity.pdbx_description
1 polymer ?
#
loop_
_entity_poly.entity_id
_entity_poly.type
_entity_poly.pdbx_seq_one_letter_code
_entity_poly.pdbx_strand_id
1 'polypeptide(L)'
;HYLDFLRRHRDRQIIKVVSGVRRAGKSVLFQLYKEELLATGVDEDQIISINFEDLSYYDLRHFQTLYTYIKDQLVGEKTYYIFLDEIQHVEKFELVADSLFILPNVDLYLTGSNAYFMSSQLSTNLTGRYVEIEVLPLSFEEYLSGQSLSENLNTTEIFNNYLFSAFPYLLQTSSYAEKIDYLRGIYNSILLNDIVTRLGNPNPTIIERIVRTLLSSTGSLISTNKIRNTLVSQNVSISHNTLENYLTTLTDSLLFYSVPRFDVKGRALLQRLEKYYPVDLGLRHLLLPDHKEDIGHILENMVYL
;
A
#
# COMPACT_ATOMS: atom_id res chain seq x y z
N HIS A 1 13.73 6.07 -8.67
CA HIS A 1 13.84 5.00 -7.68
C HIS A 1 12.96 3.79 -8.02
N TYR A 2 11.63 3.90 -8.13
CA TYR A 2 10.73 2.79 -8.45
C TYR A 2 10.97 2.20 -9.85
N LEU A 3 11.09 3.04 -10.88
CA LEU A 3 11.44 2.58 -12.24
C LEU A 3 12.81 1.91 -12.29
N ASP A 4 13.81 2.41 -11.54
CA ASP A 4 15.12 1.81 -11.47
C ASP A 4 15.09 0.41 -10.86
N PHE A 5 14.18 0.18 -9.90
CA PHE A 5 13.96 -1.16 -9.36
C PHE A 5 13.46 -2.11 -10.45
N LEU A 6 12.45 -1.70 -11.24
CA LEU A 6 11.90 -2.51 -12.33
C LEU A 6 12.96 -2.77 -13.42
N ARG A 7 13.71 -1.73 -13.84
CA ARG A 7 14.81 -1.85 -14.81
C ARG A 7 15.89 -2.83 -14.36
N ARG A 8 16.29 -2.76 -13.08
CA ARG A 8 17.34 -3.63 -12.52
C ARG A 8 16.96 -5.10 -12.54
N HIS A 9 15.68 -5.42 -12.45
CA HIS A 9 15.18 -6.78 -12.38
C HIS A 9 14.53 -7.25 -13.70
N ARG A 10 14.56 -6.43 -14.76
CA ARG A 10 14.10 -6.79 -16.11
C ARG A 10 14.87 -8.02 -16.63
N ASP A 11 14.16 -8.89 -17.33
CA ASP A 11 14.68 -10.11 -17.96
C ASP A 11 15.37 -11.07 -16.98
N ARG A 12 15.09 -10.95 -15.68
CA ARG A 12 15.55 -11.88 -14.66
C ARG A 12 14.43 -12.80 -14.25
N GLN A 13 14.75 -14.08 -14.09
CA GLN A 13 13.79 -15.07 -13.59
C GLN A 13 13.52 -14.87 -12.09
N ILE A 14 12.82 -13.78 -11.79
CA ILE A 14 12.33 -13.40 -10.47
C ILE A 14 11.04 -12.61 -10.65
N ILE A 15 10.06 -12.85 -9.80
CA ILE A 15 8.79 -12.10 -9.82
C ILE A 15 9.04 -10.71 -9.23
N LYS A 16 8.60 -9.65 -9.92
CA LYS A 16 8.66 -8.27 -9.43
C LYS A 16 7.32 -7.91 -8.81
N VAL A 17 7.34 -7.63 -7.54
CA VAL A 17 6.15 -7.28 -6.79
C VAL A 17 6.22 -5.80 -6.39
N VAL A 18 5.15 -5.09 -6.71
CA VAL A 18 4.95 -3.68 -6.35
C VAL A 18 3.78 -3.62 -5.38
N SER A 19 4.10 -3.49 -4.11
CA SER A 19 3.10 -3.29 -3.05
C SER A 19 2.92 -1.80 -2.74
N GLY A 20 1.99 -1.48 -1.86
CA GLY A 20 1.78 -0.12 -1.40
C GLY A 20 0.30 0.21 -1.22
N VAL A 21 0.02 1.21 -0.39
CA VAL A 21 -1.34 1.63 -0.08
C VAL A 21 -2.16 1.97 -1.34
N ARG A 22 -3.47 1.84 -1.25
CA ARG A 22 -4.37 2.25 -2.35
C ARG A 22 -4.10 3.70 -2.74
N ARG A 23 -4.11 3.98 -4.06
CA ARG A 23 -3.89 5.32 -4.65
C ARG A 23 -2.47 5.91 -4.50
N ALA A 24 -1.48 5.12 -4.07
CA ALA A 24 -0.07 5.56 -4.05
C ALA A 24 0.59 5.67 -5.43
N GLY A 25 -0.03 5.12 -6.50
CA GLY A 25 0.49 5.25 -7.88
C GLY A 25 1.03 3.95 -8.49
N LYS A 26 0.78 2.78 -7.90
CA LYS A 26 1.25 1.47 -8.41
C LYS A 26 0.90 1.21 -9.88
N SER A 27 -0.37 1.41 -10.26
CA SER A 27 -0.83 1.22 -11.66
C SER A 27 -0.19 2.22 -12.62
N VAL A 28 0.05 3.46 -12.16
CA VAL A 28 0.77 4.47 -12.94
C VAL A 28 2.22 4.06 -13.16
N LEU A 29 2.88 3.51 -12.13
CA LEU A 29 4.25 2.98 -12.25
C LEU A 29 4.31 1.86 -13.31
N PHE A 30 3.33 0.95 -13.35
CA PHE A 30 3.25 -0.07 -14.38
C PHE A 30 3.02 0.52 -15.77
N GLN A 31 2.17 1.54 -15.88
CA GLN A 31 1.95 2.22 -17.15
C GLN A 31 3.23 2.87 -17.67
N LEU A 32 3.92 3.65 -16.85
CA LEU A 32 5.19 4.30 -17.23
C LEU A 32 6.25 3.27 -17.64
N TYR A 33 6.33 2.14 -16.94
CA TYR A 33 7.29 1.11 -17.28
C TYR A 33 6.94 0.37 -18.58
N LYS A 34 5.66 0.13 -18.87
CA LYS A 34 5.21 -0.41 -20.16
C LYS A 34 5.57 0.54 -21.31
N GLU A 35 5.34 1.84 -21.16
CA GLU A 35 5.73 2.85 -22.15
C GLU A 35 7.24 2.82 -22.40
N GLU A 36 8.05 2.65 -21.36
CA GLU A 36 9.50 2.51 -21.49
C GLU A 36 9.90 1.20 -22.21
N LEU A 37 9.25 0.08 -21.93
CA LEU A 37 9.47 -1.18 -22.64
C LEU A 37 9.22 -1.03 -24.15
N LEU A 38 8.10 -0.42 -24.52
CA LEU A 38 7.78 -0.11 -25.93
C LEU A 38 8.83 0.82 -26.57
N ALA A 39 9.23 1.86 -25.85
CA ALA A 39 10.26 2.79 -26.32
C ALA A 39 11.64 2.13 -26.48
N THR A 40 11.90 1.04 -25.78
CA THR A 40 13.18 0.25 -25.89
C THR A 40 13.09 -0.89 -26.91
N GLY A 41 12.00 -0.98 -27.69
CA GLY A 41 11.87 -1.93 -28.79
C GLY A 41 11.19 -3.25 -28.44
N VAL A 42 10.48 -3.34 -27.32
CA VAL A 42 9.57 -4.45 -27.04
C VAL A 42 8.31 -4.25 -27.89
N ASP A 43 7.88 -5.29 -28.57
CA ASP A 43 6.66 -5.26 -29.38
C ASP A 43 5.41 -5.27 -28.45
N GLU A 44 4.32 -4.63 -28.88
CA GLU A 44 3.08 -4.54 -28.10
C GLU A 44 2.49 -5.93 -27.81
N ASP A 45 2.63 -6.88 -28.72
CA ASP A 45 2.20 -8.27 -28.57
C ASP A 45 2.96 -9.06 -27.50
N GLN A 46 4.10 -8.56 -27.04
CA GLN A 46 4.88 -9.12 -25.93
C GLN A 46 4.43 -8.60 -24.55
N ILE A 47 3.52 -7.63 -24.48
CA ILE A 47 3.06 -7.03 -23.25
C ILE A 47 1.64 -7.50 -22.93
N ILE A 48 1.47 -8.33 -21.90
CA ILE A 48 0.18 -8.74 -21.38
C ILE A 48 -0.10 -7.95 -20.11
N SER A 49 -1.14 -7.12 -20.11
CA SER A 49 -1.46 -6.26 -18.96
C SER A 49 -2.93 -6.39 -18.59
N ILE A 50 -3.17 -6.82 -17.35
CA ILE A 50 -4.51 -7.08 -16.80
C ILE A 50 -4.64 -6.31 -15.50
N ASN A 51 -5.68 -5.46 -15.39
CA ASN A 51 -6.07 -4.82 -14.14
C ASN A 51 -7.36 -5.50 -13.61
N PHE A 52 -7.28 -6.15 -12.46
CA PHE A 52 -8.40 -6.88 -11.89
C PHE A 52 -9.46 -6.00 -11.21
N GLU A 53 -9.28 -4.69 -11.14
CA GLU A 53 -10.36 -3.76 -10.81
C GLU A 53 -11.28 -3.49 -12.00
N ASP A 54 -10.82 -3.74 -13.24
CA ASP A 54 -11.64 -3.61 -14.45
C ASP A 54 -12.60 -4.80 -14.60
N LEU A 55 -13.88 -4.48 -14.76
CA LEU A 55 -14.96 -5.46 -14.93
C LEU A 55 -14.81 -6.34 -16.19
N SER A 56 -14.14 -5.84 -17.23
CA SER A 56 -13.86 -6.61 -18.45
C SER A 56 -13.01 -7.86 -18.18
N TYR A 57 -12.25 -7.87 -17.08
CA TYR A 57 -11.43 -9.02 -16.67
C TYR A 57 -12.05 -9.81 -15.50
N TYR A 58 -13.33 -9.60 -15.19
CA TYR A 58 -13.97 -10.26 -14.06
C TYR A 58 -13.88 -11.79 -14.11
N ASP A 59 -14.09 -12.40 -15.29
CA ASP A 59 -14.03 -13.84 -15.48
C ASP A 59 -12.60 -14.41 -15.30
N LEU A 60 -11.58 -13.58 -15.41
CA LEU A 60 -10.18 -13.94 -15.17
C LEU A 60 -9.80 -13.96 -13.68
N ARG A 61 -10.71 -13.64 -12.76
CA ARG A 61 -10.46 -13.73 -11.32
C ARG A 61 -10.39 -15.16 -10.80
N HIS A 62 -10.75 -16.16 -11.63
CA HIS A 62 -10.51 -17.56 -11.34
C HIS A 62 -9.13 -17.98 -11.87
N PHE A 63 -8.31 -18.59 -11.01
CA PHE A 63 -6.89 -18.89 -11.31
C PHE A 63 -6.65 -19.72 -12.57
N GLN A 64 -7.49 -20.75 -12.84
CA GLN A 64 -7.35 -21.59 -14.04
C GLN A 64 -7.68 -20.82 -15.32
N THR A 65 -8.73 -20.01 -15.30
CA THR A 65 -9.15 -19.17 -16.43
C THR A 65 -8.05 -18.15 -16.76
N LEU A 66 -7.49 -17.49 -15.73
CA LEU A 66 -6.39 -16.55 -15.90
C LEU A 66 -5.15 -17.23 -16.50
N TYR A 67 -4.74 -18.37 -15.94
CA TYR A 67 -3.58 -19.10 -16.45
C TYR A 67 -3.75 -19.50 -17.92
N THR A 68 -4.91 -20.06 -18.28
CA THR A 68 -5.21 -20.46 -19.67
C THR A 68 -5.19 -19.23 -20.60
N TYR A 69 -5.86 -18.14 -20.21
CA TYR A 69 -5.90 -16.90 -20.98
C TYR A 69 -4.51 -16.35 -21.28
N ILE A 70 -3.63 -16.33 -20.28
CA ILE A 70 -2.24 -15.87 -20.47
C ILE A 70 -1.48 -16.89 -21.35
N LYS A 71 -1.61 -18.17 -21.07
CA LYS A 71 -0.88 -19.22 -21.76
C LYS A 71 -1.17 -19.24 -23.27
N ASP A 72 -2.41 -18.99 -23.65
CA ASP A 72 -2.84 -18.95 -25.07
C ASP A 72 -2.24 -17.76 -25.85
N GLN A 73 -1.79 -16.72 -25.14
CA GLN A 73 -1.12 -15.56 -25.77
C GLN A 73 0.40 -15.73 -25.90
N LEU A 74 0.99 -16.73 -25.21
CA LEU A 74 2.44 -16.97 -25.28
C LEU A 74 2.78 -17.77 -26.55
N VAL A 75 3.10 -17.05 -27.63
CA VAL A 75 3.41 -17.65 -28.93
C VAL A 75 4.89 -17.54 -29.26
N GLY A 76 5.54 -18.67 -29.52
CA GLY A 76 6.96 -18.70 -29.88
C GLY A 76 7.91 -18.55 -28.70
N GLU A 77 9.15 -18.07 -28.98
CA GLU A 77 10.23 -17.98 -28.01
C GLU A 77 10.53 -16.55 -27.51
N LYS A 78 9.70 -15.56 -27.93
CA LYS A 78 9.86 -14.17 -27.46
C LYS A 78 9.65 -14.09 -25.94
N THR A 79 10.34 -13.14 -25.29
CA THR A 79 10.05 -12.81 -23.88
C THR A 79 8.75 -12.02 -23.78
N TYR A 80 7.88 -12.44 -22.87
CA TYR A 80 6.61 -11.78 -22.56
C TYR A 80 6.69 -11.08 -21.21
N TYR A 81 6.29 -9.82 -21.18
CA TYR A 81 6.21 -8.98 -19.99
C TYR A 81 4.77 -8.98 -19.49
N ILE A 82 4.52 -9.65 -18.36
CA ILE A 82 3.16 -9.86 -17.85
C ILE A 82 2.94 -8.99 -16.63
N PHE A 83 1.98 -8.06 -16.73
CA PHE A 83 1.59 -7.12 -15.68
C PHE A 83 0.21 -7.50 -15.14
N LEU A 84 0.16 -7.96 -13.89
CA LEU A 84 -1.07 -8.33 -13.20
C LEU A 84 -1.29 -7.32 -12.06
N ASP A 85 -2.17 -6.35 -12.31
CA ASP A 85 -2.46 -5.24 -11.39
C ASP A 85 -3.62 -5.60 -10.46
N GLU A 86 -3.46 -5.35 -9.15
CA GLU A 86 -4.38 -5.70 -8.06
C GLU A 86 -4.72 -7.22 -8.05
N ILE A 87 -3.66 -8.06 -8.14
CA ILE A 87 -3.77 -9.52 -8.31
C ILE A 87 -4.47 -10.22 -7.13
N GLN A 88 -4.58 -9.58 -5.96
CA GLN A 88 -5.32 -10.15 -4.81
C GLN A 88 -6.82 -10.37 -5.09
N HIS A 89 -7.35 -9.83 -6.18
CA HIS A 89 -8.70 -10.13 -6.64
C HIS A 89 -8.81 -11.49 -7.34
N VAL A 90 -7.69 -12.15 -7.65
CA VAL A 90 -7.67 -13.49 -8.26
C VAL A 90 -7.60 -14.55 -7.17
N GLU A 91 -8.53 -15.48 -7.22
CA GLU A 91 -8.53 -16.63 -6.31
C GLU A 91 -7.27 -17.49 -6.55
N LYS A 92 -6.54 -17.84 -5.47
CA LYS A 92 -5.32 -18.66 -5.55
C LYS A 92 -4.29 -18.16 -6.58
N PHE A 93 -4.14 -16.84 -6.68
CA PHE A 93 -3.22 -16.20 -7.63
C PHE A 93 -1.77 -16.71 -7.50
N GLU A 94 -1.37 -17.16 -6.30
CA GLU A 94 -0.05 -17.72 -6.05
C GLU A 94 0.25 -18.95 -6.93
N LEU A 95 -0.77 -19.74 -7.27
CA LEU A 95 -0.62 -20.88 -8.18
C LEU A 95 -0.36 -20.41 -9.62
N VAL A 96 -1.00 -19.31 -10.02
CA VAL A 96 -0.76 -18.69 -11.34
C VAL A 96 0.62 -18.10 -11.40
N ALA A 97 1.00 -17.33 -10.39
CA ALA A 97 2.32 -16.69 -10.31
C ALA A 97 3.46 -17.73 -10.34
N ASP A 98 3.31 -18.83 -9.58
CA ASP A 98 4.28 -19.92 -9.56
C ASP A 98 4.37 -20.64 -10.91
N SER A 99 3.22 -20.89 -11.55
CA SER A 99 3.16 -21.56 -12.85
C SER A 99 3.71 -20.70 -13.99
N LEU A 100 3.54 -19.38 -13.93
CA LEU A 100 4.12 -18.44 -14.89
C LEU A 100 5.63 -18.25 -14.64
N PHE A 101 6.06 -18.22 -13.39
CA PHE A 101 7.46 -18.05 -13.01
C PHE A 101 8.38 -19.13 -13.59
N ILE A 102 7.92 -20.38 -13.71
CA ILE A 102 8.74 -21.46 -14.26
C ILE A 102 8.92 -21.41 -15.78
N LEU A 103 8.20 -20.52 -16.47
CA LEU A 103 8.31 -20.34 -17.91
C LEU A 103 9.52 -19.44 -18.22
N PRO A 104 10.50 -19.93 -19.05
CA PRO A 104 11.75 -19.19 -19.26
C PRO A 104 11.59 -17.90 -20.07
N ASN A 105 10.48 -17.76 -20.78
CA ASN A 105 10.14 -16.62 -21.63
C ASN A 105 9.11 -15.68 -20.99
N VAL A 106 8.93 -15.73 -19.67
CA VAL A 106 8.00 -14.88 -18.94
C VAL A 106 8.76 -13.99 -17.95
N ASP A 107 8.51 -12.70 -18.05
CA ASP A 107 8.94 -11.68 -17.09
C ASP A 107 7.70 -11.14 -16.35
N LEU A 108 7.54 -11.49 -15.05
CA LEU A 108 6.29 -11.33 -14.31
C LEU A 108 6.35 -10.17 -13.31
N TYR A 109 5.34 -9.30 -13.39
CA TYR A 109 5.13 -8.12 -12.57
C TYR A 109 3.76 -8.17 -11.91
N LEU A 110 3.71 -8.06 -10.59
CA LEU A 110 2.47 -8.12 -9.80
C LEU A 110 2.31 -6.85 -8.98
N THR A 111 1.08 -6.36 -8.83
CA THR A 111 0.78 -5.36 -7.79
C THR A 111 -0.24 -5.89 -6.79
N GLY A 112 -0.19 -5.32 -5.59
CA GLY A 112 -1.21 -5.51 -4.56
C GLY A 112 -1.25 -4.34 -3.59
N SER A 113 -2.44 -4.07 -3.04
CA SER A 113 -2.69 -2.89 -2.20
C SER A 113 -2.62 -3.15 -0.70
N ASN A 114 -2.17 -4.35 -0.27
CA ASN A 114 -2.00 -4.65 1.15
C ASN A 114 -0.82 -5.59 1.40
N ALA A 115 -0.21 -5.47 2.59
CA ALA A 115 0.93 -6.30 2.99
C ALA A 115 0.53 -7.76 3.31
N TYR A 116 -0.75 -8.04 3.56
CA TYR A 116 -1.23 -9.41 3.79
C TYR A 116 -1.08 -10.27 2.54
N PHE A 117 -1.34 -9.70 1.38
CA PHE A 117 -1.04 -10.28 0.09
C PHE A 117 0.41 -10.77 0.04
N MET A 118 1.34 -9.98 0.59
CA MET A 118 2.77 -10.25 0.60
C MET A 118 3.18 -11.26 1.68
N SER A 119 2.62 -11.15 2.89
CA SER A 119 3.13 -11.89 4.06
C SER A 119 2.57 -13.30 4.20
N SER A 120 1.35 -13.59 3.75
CA SER A 120 0.70 -14.88 4.02
C SER A 120 0.62 -15.81 2.81
N GLN A 121 0.34 -15.27 1.63
CA GLN A 121 0.15 -16.08 0.43
C GLN A 121 1.42 -16.19 -0.42
N LEU A 122 2.14 -15.06 -0.61
CA LEU A 122 3.42 -15.09 -1.33
C LEU A 122 4.53 -15.72 -0.51
N SER A 123 4.60 -15.45 0.81
CA SER A 123 5.70 -15.96 1.63
C SER A 123 5.70 -17.48 1.79
N THR A 124 4.54 -18.13 1.75
CA THR A 124 4.46 -19.61 1.88
C THR A 124 4.79 -20.32 0.57
N ASN A 125 4.30 -19.83 -0.56
CA ASN A 125 4.38 -20.56 -1.84
C ASN A 125 5.48 -20.02 -2.78
N LEU A 126 5.85 -18.74 -2.67
CA LEU A 126 6.79 -18.08 -3.56
C LEU A 126 8.08 -17.62 -2.86
N THR A 127 8.39 -18.18 -1.67
CA THR A 127 9.60 -17.84 -0.91
C THR A 127 10.86 -17.95 -1.77
N GLY A 128 11.63 -16.85 -1.87
CA GLY A 128 12.87 -16.79 -2.66
C GLY A 128 12.67 -16.65 -4.16
N ARG A 129 11.41 -16.50 -4.65
CA ARG A 129 11.09 -16.35 -6.08
C ARG A 129 10.67 -14.95 -6.46
N TYR A 130 10.55 -14.02 -5.52
CA TYR A 130 10.16 -12.63 -5.78
C TYR A 130 11.09 -11.62 -5.12
N VAL A 131 11.09 -10.42 -5.68
CA VAL A 131 11.61 -9.20 -5.08
C VAL A 131 10.49 -8.20 -4.97
N GLU A 132 10.51 -7.41 -3.91
CA GLU A 132 9.44 -6.46 -3.62
C GLU A 132 9.97 -5.04 -3.53
N ILE A 133 9.14 -4.09 -4.02
CA ILE A 133 9.26 -2.68 -3.72
C ILE A 133 7.90 -2.14 -3.26
N GLU A 134 7.91 -1.42 -2.15
CA GLU A 134 6.71 -0.77 -1.64
C GLU A 134 6.63 0.66 -2.13
N VAL A 135 5.51 1.01 -2.79
CA VAL A 135 5.21 2.37 -3.26
C VAL A 135 4.47 3.11 -2.17
N LEU A 136 5.14 4.09 -1.60
CA LEU A 136 4.58 5.04 -0.64
C LEU A 136 3.87 6.20 -1.36
N PRO A 137 3.02 6.98 -0.67
CA PRO A 137 2.67 8.31 -1.13
C PRO A 137 3.94 9.11 -1.44
N LEU A 138 3.83 10.20 -2.20
CA LEU A 138 4.99 10.96 -2.68
C LEU A 138 5.94 11.37 -1.54
N SER A 139 7.24 11.19 -1.74
CA SER A 139 8.25 11.86 -0.92
C SER A 139 8.18 13.38 -1.13
N PHE A 140 8.76 14.18 -0.24
CA PHE A 140 8.76 15.64 -0.41
C PHE A 140 9.48 16.08 -1.70
N GLU A 141 10.52 15.37 -2.10
CA GLU A 141 11.24 15.62 -3.35
C GLU A 141 10.36 15.33 -4.57
N GLU A 142 9.65 14.20 -4.58
CA GLU A 142 8.70 13.84 -5.64
C GLU A 142 7.52 14.82 -5.68
N TYR A 143 6.99 15.20 -4.51
CA TYR A 143 5.92 16.18 -4.39
C TYR A 143 6.35 17.55 -4.95
N LEU A 144 7.55 18.02 -4.60
CA LEU A 144 8.12 19.27 -5.10
C LEU A 144 8.32 19.22 -6.64
N SER A 145 8.81 18.09 -7.15
CA SER A 145 9.02 17.89 -8.58
C SER A 145 7.72 17.82 -9.37
N GLY A 146 6.64 17.35 -8.75
CA GLY A 146 5.30 17.26 -9.36
C GLY A 146 4.52 18.56 -9.36
N GLN A 147 4.99 19.61 -8.67
CA GLN A 147 4.33 20.93 -8.68
C GLN A 147 4.45 21.57 -10.06
N SER A 148 3.35 22.08 -10.57
CA SER A 148 3.35 22.86 -11.82
C SER A 148 4.14 24.15 -11.62
N LEU A 149 5.08 24.44 -12.50
CA LEU A 149 5.87 25.69 -12.51
C LEU A 149 5.03 26.99 -12.61
N SER A 150 3.69 26.84 -12.83
CA SER A 150 2.74 27.94 -12.91
C SER A 150 2.24 28.48 -11.55
N GLU A 151 2.45 27.74 -10.48
CA GLU A 151 2.08 28.19 -9.13
C GLU A 151 3.27 28.90 -8.49
N ASN A 152 3.18 30.22 -8.29
CA ASN A 152 4.16 31.02 -7.57
C ASN A 152 4.14 30.72 -6.04
N LEU A 153 4.03 29.45 -5.65
CA LEU A 153 4.08 29.02 -4.27
C LEU A 153 5.52 29.10 -3.76
N ASN A 154 5.70 29.65 -2.57
CA ASN A 154 6.99 29.55 -1.91
C ASN A 154 7.17 28.14 -1.28
N THR A 155 8.42 27.77 -1.00
CA THR A 155 8.78 26.44 -0.45
C THR A 155 8.02 26.12 0.85
N THR A 156 7.71 27.12 1.66
CA THR A 156 6.96 26.93 2.91
C THR A 156 5.51 26.54 2.65
N GLU A 157 4.87 27.15 1.65
CA GLU A 157 3.49 26.79 1.25
C GLU A 157 3.44 25.39 0.65
N ILE A 158 4.41 25.03 -0.20
CA ILE A 158 4.53 23.69 -0.77
C ILE A 158 4.72 22.67 0.36
N PHE A 159 5.59 22.97 1.33
CA PHE A 159 5.82 22.10 2.48
C PHE A 159 4.55 21.91 3.34
N ASN A 160 3.80 22.97 3.60
CA ASN A 160 2.54 22.88 4.32
C ASN A 160 1.48 22.05 3.57
N ASN A 161 1.42 22.18 2.24
CA ASN A 161 0.55 21.37 1.42
C ASN A 161 0.97 19.88 1.43
N TYR A 162 2.28 19.62 1.41
CA TYR A 162 2.83 18.28 1.56
C TYR A 162 2.49 17.65 2.92
N LEU A 163 2.64 18.42 4.01
CA LEU A 163 2.26 17.99 5.35
C LEU A 163 0.76 17.71 5.48
N PHE A 164 -0.06 18.39 4.66
CA PHE A 164 -1.49 18.10 4.60
C PHE A 164 -1.75 16.68 4.07
N SER A 165 -1.17 16.32 2.94
CA SER A 165 -1.19 14.95 2.39
C SER A 165 -0.24 14.82 1.20
N ALA A 166 0.38 13.66 1.10
CA ALA A 166 1.33 13.28 0.06
C ALA A 166 0.74 12.36 -1.03
N PHE A 167 -0.58 12.12 -1.06
CA PHE A 167 -1.19 11.33 -2.13
C PHE A 167 -1.08 12.04 -3.49
N PRO A 168 -0.62 11.33 -4.57
CA PRO A 168 -0.31 11.94 -5.86
C PRO A 168 -1.45 12.75 -6.49
N TYR A 169 -2.70 12.27 -6.39
CA TYR A 169 -3.86 12.95 -6.97
C TYR A 169 -4.07 14.36 -6.38
N LEU A 170 -3.66 14.59 -5.13
CA LEU A 170 -3.86 15.87 -4.45
C LEU A 170 -2.95 17.00 -4.98
N LEU A 171 -1.95 16.68 -5.81
CA LEU A 171 -1.21 17.66 -6.60
C LEU A 171 -2.10 18.40 -7.62
N GLN A 172 -3.21 17.77 -8.02
CA GLN A 172 -4.09 18.29 -9.08
C GLN A 172 -5.27 19.10 -8.54
N THR A 173 -5.43 19.21 -7.21
CA THR A 173 -6.53 19.94 -6.60
C THR A 173 -6.06 20.95 -5.55
N SER A 174 -6.58 22.18 -5.64
CA SER A 174 -6.35 23.25 -4.68
C SER A 174 -7.46 23.38 -3.63
N SER A 175 -8.65 22.84 -3.92
CA SER A 175 -9.82 22.93 -3.04
C SER A 175 -9.66 22.07 -1.79
N TYR A 176 -9.72 22.69 -0.61
CA TYR A 176 -9.69 21.97 0.67
C TYR A 176 -10.83 20.93 0.78
N ALA A 177 -12.04 21.29 0.34
CA ALA A 177 -13.19 20.39 0.37
C ALA A 177 -12.96 19.14 -0.50
N GLU A 178 -12.44 19.32 -1.73
CA GLU A 178 -12.10 18.21 -2.62
C GLU A 178 -11.00 17.31 -2.03
N LYS A 179 -9.99 17.91 -1.40
CA LYS A 179 -8.92 17.15 -0.72
C LYS A 179 -9.50 16.26 0.39
N ILE A 180 -10.38 16.80 1.23
CA ILE A 180 -11.04 16.05 2.31
C ILE A 180 -11.94 14.95 1.76
N ASP A 181 -12.72 15.23 0.71
CA ASP A 181 -13.61 14.22 0.11
C ASP A 181 -12.80 13.08 -0.54
N TYR A 182 -11.67 13.40 -1.19
CA TYR A 182 -10.77 12.39 -1.74
C TYR A 182 -10.15 11.51 -0.65
N LEU A 183 -9.63 12.12 0.43
CA LEU A 183 -9.07 11.38 1.57
C LEU A 183 -10.12 10.50 2.26
N ARG A 184 -11.36 10.98 2.37
CA ARG A 184 -12.47 10.20 2.89
C ARG A 184 -12.76 8.98 1.99
N GLY A 185 -12.71 9.17 0.68
CA GLY A 185 -12.84 8.07 -0.29
C GLY A 185 -11.76 7.01 -0.14
N ILE A 186 -10.50 7.41 0.02
CA ILE A 186 -9.37 6.49 0.28
C ILE A 186 -9.60 5.73 1.59
N TYR A 187 -9.85 6.45 2.69
CA TYR A 187 -10.05 5.85 4.00
C TYR A 187 -11.19 4.83 3.98
N ASN A 188 -12.34 5.18 3.41
CA ASN A 188 -13.48 4.28 3.30
C ASN A 188 -13.17 3.06 2.44
N SER A 189 -12.44 3.24 1.34
CA SER A 189 -12.03 2.13 0.47
C SER A 189 -11.12 1.13 1.21
N ILE A 190 -10.12 1.61 1.94
CA ILE A 190 -9.25 0.75 2.76
C ILE A 190 -10.08 0.08 3.87
N LEU A 191 -10.93 0.85 4.57
CA LEU A 191 -11.74 0.33 5.67
C LEU A 191 -12.66 -0.81 5.20
N LEU A 192 -13.40 -0.60 4.11
CA LEU A 192 -14.41 -1.54 3.64
C LEU A 192 -13.80 -2.73 2.90
N ASN A 193 -12.86 -2.49 1.99
CA ASN A 193 -12.34 -3.54 1.12
C ASN A 193 -11.23 -4.36 1.77
N ASP A 194 -10.36 -3.71 2.55
CA ASP A 194 -9.18 -4.40 3.09
C ASP A 194 -9.39 -4.84 4.55
N ILE A 195 -10.01 -4.00 5.39
CA ILE A 195 -10.14 -4.27 6.82
C ILE A 195 -11.41 -5.05 7.15
N VAL A 196 -12.59 -4.57 6.71
CA VAL A 196 -13.88 -5.19 7.05
C VAL A 196 -14.00 -6.57 6.43
N THR A 197 -13.62 -6.71 5.17
CA THR A 197 -13.65 -8.01 4.45
C THR A 197 -12.79 -9.04 5.16
N ARG A 198 -11.60 -8.64 5.60
CA ARG A 198 -10.65 -9.55 6.26
C ARG A 198 -11.07 -9.95 7.67
N LEU A 199 -11.62 -9.03 8.43
CA LEU A 199 -12.04 -9.28 9.81
C LEU A 199 -13.37 -10.03 9.94
N GLY A 200 -14.06 -10.32 8.82
CA GLY A 200 -15.29 -11.09 8.84
C GLY A 200 -16.44 -10.39 9.58
N ASN A 201 -16.79 -9.19 9.14
CA ASN A 201 -17.87 -8.37 9.69
C ASN A 201 -17.60 -7.76 11.09
N PRO A 202 -16.48 -7.04 11.27
CA PRO A 202 -16.16 -6.35 12.51
C PRO A 202 -17.12 -5.19 12.77
N ASN A 203 -17.14 -4.67 14.00
CA ASN A 203 -17.85 -3.43 14.29
C ASN A 203 -17.06 -2.21 13.76
N PRO A 204 -17.55 -1.48 12.73
CA PRO A 204 -16.84 -0.36 12.14
C PRO A 204 -16.53 0.77 13.12
N THR A 205 -17.43 1.00 14.10
CA THR A 205 -17.25 2.03 15.13
C THR A 205 -16.02 1.73 16.01
N ILE A 206 -15.80 0.45 16.32
CA ILE A 206 -14.63 0.05 17.13
C ILE A 206 -13.35 0.28 16.34
N ILE A 207 -13.33 -0.11 15.06
CA ILE A 207 -12.17 0.12 14.19
C ILE A 207 -11.86 1.61 14.09
N GLU A 208 -12.86 2.46 13.84
CA GLU A 208 -12.66 3.90 13.76
C GLU A 208 -12.07 4.47 15.06
N ARG A 209 -12.54 4.02 16.22
CA ARG A 209 -11.97 4.45 17.52
C ARG A 209 -10.51 4.01 17.69
N ILE A 210 -10.16 2.79 17.25
CA ILE A 210 -8.76 2.34 17.25
C ILE A 210 -7.93 3.22 16.34
N VAL A 211 -8.38 3.45 15.10
CA VAL A 211 -7.69 4.33 14.14
C VAL A 211 -7.48 5.73 14.72
N ARG A 212 -8.52 6.36 15.30
CA ARG A 212 -8.38 7.67 15.96
C ARG A 212 -7.39 7.66 17.12
N THR A 213 -7.37 6.57 17.91
CA THR A 213 -6.40 6.41 19.01
C THR A 213 -4.98 6.30 18.49
N LEU A 214 -4.73 5.56 17.41
CA LEU A 214 -3.42 5.46 16.77
C LEU A 214 -2.97 6.80 16.17
N LEU A 215 -3.86 7.49 15.43
CA LEU A 215 -3.59 8.80 14.85
C LEU A 215 -3.26 9.85 15.91
N SER A 216 -3.96 9.82 17.07
CA SER A 216 -3.67 10.75 18.18
C SER A 216 -2.35 10.45 18.91
N SER A 217 -1.81 9.25 18.74
CA SER A 217 -0.55 8.80 19.34
C SER A 217 0.58 8.66 18.32
N THR A 218 0.42 9.20 17.11
CA THR A 218 1.46 9.17 16.06
C THR A 218 2.82 9.52 16.65
N GLY A 219 3.85 8.70 16.36
CA GLY A 219 5.21 8.88 16.85
C GLY A 219 5.43 8.63 18.35
N SER A 220 4.36 8.48 19.13
CA SER A 220 4.48 8.18 20.57
C SER A 220 4.51 6.69 20.84
N LEU A 221 5.30 6.26 21.85
CA LEU A 221 5.29 4.87 22.31
C LEU A 221 3.95 4.53 22.96
N ILE A 222 3.28 3.51 22.43
CA ILE A 222 2.01 3.02 22.93
C ILE A 222 2.04 1.50 23.05
N SER A 223 1.34 0.94 24.03
CA SER A 223 1.15 -0.50 24.16
C SER A 223 -0.29 -0.89 23.83
N THR A 224 -0.50 -2.15 23.41
CA THR A 224 -1.83 -2.73 23.21
C THR A 224 -2.72 -2.55 24.44
N ASN A 225 -2.16 -2.70 25.66
CA ASN A 225 -2.90 -2.45 26.91
C ASN A 225 -3.34 -0.99 27.06
N LYS A 226 -2.49 -0.02 26.69
CA LYS A 226 -2.86 1.40 26.75
C LYS A 226 -3.98 1.71 25.75
N ILE A 227 -3.91 1.19 24.52
CA ILE A 227 -4.99 1.32 23.52
C ILE A 227 -6.29 0.73 24.07
N ARG A 228 -6.24 -0.49 24.62
CA ARG A 228 -7.40 -1.15 25.21
C ARG A 228 -8.01 -0.33 26.36
N ASN A 229 -7.20 0.19 27.27
CA ASN A 229 -7.68 1.01 28.38
C ASN A 229 -8.34 2.31 27.90
N THR A 230 -7.81 2.92 26.85
CA THR A 230 -8.44 4.08 26.20
C THR A 230 -9.81 3.73 25.62
N LEU A 231 -9.94 2.58 24.95
CA LEU A 231 -11.22 2.11 24.42
C LEU A 231 -12.24 1.81 25.54
N VAL A 232 -11.79 1.16 26.63
CA VAL A 232 -12.63 0.87 27.81
C VAL A 232 -13.12 2.18 28.45
N SER A 233 -12.29 3.21 28.58
CA SER A 233 -12.71 4.52 29.08
C SER A 233 -13.76 5.21 28.18
N GLN A 234 -13.84 4.81 26.92
CA GLN A 234 -14.87 5.23 25.95
C GLN A 234 -16.06 4.28 25.88
N ASN A 235 -16.25 3.40 26.90
CA ASN A 235 -17.31 2.39 26.95
C ASN A 235 -17.25 1.33 25.82
N VAL A 236 -16.04 1.03 25.29
CA VAL A 236 -15.84 -0.06 24.33
C VAL A 236 -15.16 -1.23 25.03
N SER A 237 -15.89 -2.35 25.16
CA SER A 237 -15.31 -3.60 25.64
C SER A 237 -14.72 -4.39 24.47
N ILE A 238 -13.41 -4.70 24.57
CA ILE A 238 -12.70 -5.49 23.56
C ILE A 238 -11.70 -6.43 24.23
N SER A 239 -11.62 -7.67 23.75
CA SER A 239 -10.62 -8.62 24.23
C SER A 239 -9.23 -8.22 23.71
N HIS A 240 -8.17 -8.65 24.42
CA HIS A 240 -6.79 -8.40 24.00
C HIS A 240 -6.51 -9.00 22.61
N ASN A 241 -6.91 -10.25 22.39
CA ASN A 241 -6.69 -10.94 21.12
C ASN A 241 -7.44 -10.28 19.94
N THR A 242 -8.67 -9.81 20.19
CA THR A 242 -9.44 -9.08 19.16
C THR A 242 -8.75 -7.77 18.80
N LEU A 243 -8.24 -7.05 19.81
CA LEU A 243 -7.52 -5.80 19.56
C LEU A 243 -6.21 -6.05 18.80
N GLU A 244 -5.43 -7.07 19.16
CA GLU A 244 -4.23 -7.44 18.42
C GLU A 244 -4.52 -7.80 16.96
N ASN A 245 -5.59 -8.58 16.72
CA ASN A 245 -6.01 -8.89 15.36
C ASN A 245 -6.40 -7.61 14.56
N TYR A 246 -7.07 -6.65 15.20
CA TYR A 246 -7.40 -5.37 14.56
C TYR A 246 -6.15 -4.54 14.26
N LEU A 247 -5.20 -4.47 15.19
CA LEU A 247 -3.93 -3.75 14.98
C LEU A 247 -3.12 -4.38 13.84
N THR A 248 -3.00 -5.70 13.81
CA THR A 248 -2.34 -6.43 12.72
C THR A 248 -3.02 -6.16 11.39
N THR A 249 -4.36 -6.20 11.35
CA THR A 249 -5.09 -5.92 10.10
C THR A 249 -4.90 -4.49 9.61
N LEU A 250 -4.83 -3.52 10.53
CA LEU A 250 -4.56 -2.10 10.20
C LEU A 250 -3.14 -1.90 9.64
N THR A 251 -2.16 -2.60 10.17
CA THR A 251 -0.79 -2.56 9.63
C THR A 251 -0.67 -3.30 8.31
N ASP A 252 -1.31 -4.47 8.18
CA ASP A 252 -1.31 -5.23 6.94
C ASP A 252 -2.07 -4.53 5.79
N SER A 253 -3.03 -3.64 6.11
CA SER A 253 -3.68 -2.80 5.11
C SER A 253 -2.84 -1.60 4.67
N LEU A 254 -1.61 -1.48 5.20
CA LEU A 254 -0.70 -0.36 4.97
C LEU A 254 -1.29 1.02 5.36
N LEU A 255 -2.29 1.02 6.25
CA LEU A 255 -2.84 2.25 6.81
C LEU A 255 -1.91 2.84 7.88
N PHE A 256 -1.22 1.95 8.61
CA PHE A 256 -0.22 2.28 9.60
C PHE A 256 1.02 1.40 9.46
N TYR A 257 2.16 1.98 9.77
CA TYR A 257 3.41 1.26 10.01
C TYR A 257 3.66 1.17 11.50
N SER A 258 3.95 -0.03 12.00
CA SER A 258 4.33 -0.23 13.40
C SER A 258 5.84 -0.41 13.51
N VAL A 259 6.43 0.28 14.49
CA VAL A 259 7.87 0.18 14.80
C VAL A 259 8.03 -0.24 16.25
N PRO A 260 8.52 -1.46 16.50
CA PRO A 260 8.78 -1.92 17.83
C PRO A 260 9.93 -1.12 18.46
N ARG A 261 9.83 -0.89 19.77
CA ARG A 261 10.92 -0.29 20.53
C ARG A 261 12.15 -1.20 20.48
N PHE A 262 13.26 -0.68 20.01
CA PHE A 262 14.55 -1.36 20.12
C PHE A 262 15.15 -1.17 21.52
N ASP A 263 15.38 -2.28 22.27
CA ASP A 263 16.05 -2.24 23.56
C ASP A 263 17.47 -2.80 23.45
N VAL A 264 18.45 -1.91 23.51
CA VAL A 264 19.89 -2.25 23.46
C VAL A 264 20.32 -3.19 24.60
N LYS A 265 19.60 -3.21 25.71
CA LYS A 265 19.94 -4.00 26.91
C LYS A 265 19.20 -5.35 27.01
N GLY A 266 18.34 -5.68 26.06
CA GLY A 266 17.68 -6.99 25.94
C GLY A 266 16.73 -7.39 27.08
N ARG A 267 16.40 -6.50 28.01
CA ARG A 267 15.58 -6.82 29.21
C ARG A 267 14.10 -6.44 29.09
N ALA A 268 13.73 -5.63 28.10
CA ALA A 268 12.37 -5.08 27.96
C ALA A 268 11.53 -5.74 26.85
N LEU A 269 11.91 -6.91 26.34
CA LEU A 269 11.18 -7.67 25.32
C LEU A 269 9.76 -8.09 25.76
N LEU A 270 9.44 -7.99 27.07
CA LEU A 270 8.14 -8.39 27.63
C LEU A 270 7.07 -7.28 27.57
N GLN A 271 7.44 -6.04 27.32
CA GLN A 271 6.49 -4.94 27.08
C GLN A 271 6.63 -4.49 25.63
N ARG A 272 5.75 -4.98 24.75
CA ARG A 272 5.66 -4.53 23.35
C ARG A 272 5.15 -3.08 23.33
N LEU A 273 6.10 -2.14 23.45
CA LEU A 273 5.83 -0.74 23.15
C LEU A 273 6.19 -0.52 21.69
N GLU A 274 5.26 0.03 20.93
CA GLU A 274 5.42 0.30 19.51
C GLU A 274 5.07 1.76 19.23
N LYS A 275 5.65 2.30 18.18
CA LYS A 275 5.20 3.54 17.58
C LYS A 275 4.39 3.20 16.34
N TYR A 276 3.32 3.95 16.11
CA TYR A 276 2.52 3.83 14.90
C TYR A 276 2.62 5.11 14.07
N TYR A 277 2.89 4.93 12.79
CA TYR A 277 2.99 6.00 11.81
C TYR A 277 1.93 5.79 10.74
N PRO A 278 0.97 6.73 10.55
CA PRO A 278 0.04 6.65 9.42
C PRO A 278 0.81 6.79 8.11
N VAL A 279 0.36 6.06 7.09
CA VAL A 279 0.94 6.11 5.74
C VAL A 279 0.87 7.50 5.11
N ASP A 280 -0.10 8.31 5.55
CA ASP A 280 -0.28 9.68 5.10
C ASP A 280 -0.92 10.54 6.20
N LEU A 281 -0.40 11.74 6.40
CA LEU A 281 -0.88 12.66 7.43
C LEU A 281 -2.28 13.20 7.13
N GLY A 282 -2.74 13.16 5.88
CA GLY A 282 -4.08 13.54 5.48
C GLY A 282 -5.17 12.74 6.19
N LEU A 283 -4.88 11.47 6.52
CA LEU A 283 -5.80 10.65 7.31
C LEU A 283 -5.97 11.21 8.74
N ARG A 284 -4.91 11.79 9.31
CA ARG A 284 -4.97 12.46 10.61
C ARG A 284 -5.81 13.74 10.53
N HIS A 285 -5.60 14.56 9.50
CA HIS A 285 -6.42 15.76 9.27
C HIS A 285 -7.90 15.42 9.05
N LEU A 286 -8.18 14.33 8.32
CA LEU A 286 -9.55 13.86 8.07
C LEU A 286 -10.27 13.45 9.35
N LEU A 287 -9.60 12.69 10.24
CA LEU A 287 -10.25 12.04 11.38
C LEU A 287 -10.09 12.81 12.70
N LEU A 288 -9.10 13.70 12.80
CA LEU A 288 -8.78 14.50 13.99
C LEU A 288 -8.60 16.00 13.65
N PRO A 289 -9.59 16.66 13.03
CA PRO A 289 -9.43 18.02 12.52
C PRO A 289 -9.10 19.06 13.63
N ASP A 290 -9.58 18.86 14.86
CA ASP A 290 -9.42 19.79 15.98
C ASP A 290 -8.25 19.45 16.91
N HIS A 291 -7.48 18.42 16.57
CA HIS A 291 -6.38 18.01 17.42
C HIS A 291 -5.16 18.92 17.24
N LYS A 292 -4.67 19.54 18.34
CA LYS A 292 -3.44 20.33 18.29
C LYS A 292 -2.30 19.47 17.73
N GLU A 293 -1.62 20.03 16.74
CA GLU A 293 -0.51 19.35 16.09
C GLU A 293 0.72 19.39 16.98
N ASP A 294 1.29 18.21 17.25
CA ASP A 294 2.66 18.10 17.73
C ASP A 294 3.57 18.02 16.50
N ILE A 295 4.10 19.16 16.09
CA ILE A 295 4.94 19.27 14.90
C ILE A 295 6.15 18.32 14.96
N GLY A 296 6.68 18.02 16.14
CA GLY A 296 7.78 17.07 16.30
C GLY A 296 7.41 15.67 15.85
N HIS A 297 6.23 15.19 16.27
CA HIS A 297 5.74 13.86 15.86
C HIS A 297 5.32 13.82 14.39
N ILE A 298 4.80 14.92 13.84
CA ILE A 298 4.49 15.03 12.41
C ILE A 298 5.76 14.94 11.58
N LEU A 299 6.81 15.69 11.93
CA LEU A 299 8.10 15.60 11.26
C LEU A 299 8.75 14.24 11.43
N GLU A 300 8.61 13.60 12.60
CA GLU A 300 9.09 12.24 12.83
C GLU A 300 8.40 11.24 11.87
N ASN A 301 7.07 11.35 11.68
CA ASN A 301 6.33 10.52 10.73
C ASN A 301 6.86 10.72 9.29
N MET A 302 7.05 11.96 8.89
CA MET A 302 7.55 12.29 7.55
C MET A 302 8.97 11.73 7.30
N VAL A 303 9.84 11.77 8.31
CA VAL A 303 11.21 11.25 8.21
C VAL A 303 11.24 9.72 8.24
N TYR A 304 10.25 9.10 8.90
CA TYR A 304 10.13 7.65 8.97
C TYR A 304 9.69 7.05 7.62
N LEU A 305 8.73 7.67 6.94
CA LEU A 305 8.24 7.26 5.63
C LEU A 305 9.16 7.74 4.50
#